data_287b3f1dbeb0b009760dae77e003b802
#
_entry.id   287b3f1dbeb0b009760dae77e003b802
#
_cell.length_a   1.000
_cell.length_b   1.000
_cell.length_c   1.000
_cell.angle_alpha   90.00
_cell.angle_beta   90.00
_cell.angle_gamma   90.00
#
_symmetry.space_group_name_H-M   'P 1'
#
loop_
_entity.id
_entity.type
_entity.pdbx_description
1 polymer ?
#
loop_
_entity_poly.entity_id
_entity_poly.type
_entity_poly.pdbx_seq_one_letter_code
_entity_poly.pdbx_strand_id
1 'polypeptide(L)'
;MLWIENGRLINPATNYDKNVNILIDEGKISKITQKTLDETKNEEENCRNKEVKIIDAKGCIVAPGLVDVHVHFRDPGLTYKEDIETGAKAALKGGFTSVVLMANTKPTVDNEETLAYVLEKGAKTDLHVHTCAAVTKGLSGKEMVDMDMLLAKGAVGFTDDGIPIMDEELLETAMKKAAELGVPVSLHEEDASLITNNGVNRGKASEHYGIGGSPREAEISLIERDLEVALRTGAILNVQHISSKEGVELVRQAKKRSDKGNIHAEATPHHFTLNEEAVIKHGTLAKMNPPLREEADRLAIIEGLKDGTIDIIATDHAPHSAEEKAKPITEAPSGIIGLETALSLGITNLVHTGELTVSELL
;
A
#
# COMPACT_ATOMS: atom_id res chain seq x y z
N MET A 1 16.71 28.27 -2.00
CA MET A 1 15.24 28.35 -2.07
C MET A 1 14.75 27.67 -3.34
N LEU A 2 13.51 27.23 -3.37
CA LEU A 2 12.86 26.68 -4.56
C LEU A 2 11.53 27.44 -4.79
N TRP A 3 11.27 27.86 -6.02
CA TRP A 3 10.03 28.46 -6.47
C TRP A 3 9.38 27.56 -7.50
N ILE A 4 8.16 27.09 -7.22
CA ILE A 4 7.34 26.33 -8.18
C ILE A 4 6.26 27.29 -8.68
N GLU A 5 6.21 27.53 -9.99
CA GLU A 5 5.25 28.46 -10.59
C GLU A 5 4.30 27.80 -11.58
N ASN A 6 3.14 28.42 -11.79
CA ASN A 6 2.12 28.04 -12.76
C ASN A 6 1.48 26.65 -12.53
N GLY A 7 1.68 26.03 -11.35
CA GLY A 7 1.15 24.70 -11.06
C GLY A 7 -0.29 24.74 -10.55
N ARG A 8 -1.09 23.74 -10.92
CA ARG A 8 -2.37 23.48 -10.26
C ARG A 8 -2.10 22.71 -8.97
N LEU A 9 -2.14 23.41 -7.83
CA LEU A 9 -1.98 22.79 -6.52
C LEU A 9 -3.29 22.10 -6.12
N ILE A 10 -3.22 20.78 -5.88
CA ILE A 10 -4.30 19.98 -5.32
C ILE A 10 -3.84 19.44 -3.96
N ASN A 11 -4.59 19.75 -2.91
CA ASN A 11 -4.39 19.19 -1.57
C ASN A 11 -5.73 18.63 -1.07
N PRO A 12 -5.96 17.30 -1.17
CA PRO A 12 -7.21 16.67 -0.78
C PRO A 12 -7.59 16.91 0.69
N ALA A 13 -6.61 16.87 1.58
CA ALA A 13 -6.82 17.04 3.02
C ALA A 13 -7.46 18.40 3.40
N THR A 14 -7.32 19.41 2.55
CA THR A 14 -7.89 20.75 2.78
C THR A 14 -8.89 21.19 1.72
N ASN A 15 -9.26 20.28 0.80
CA ASN A 15 -10.08 20.57 -0.38
C ASN A 15 -9.54 21.76 -1.20
N TYR A 16 -8.22 21.89 -1.29
CA TYR A 16 -7.58 22.97 -2.02
C TYR A 16 -7.29 22.55 -3.47
N ASP A 17 -7.78 23.33 -4.45
CA ASP A 17 -7.57 23.08 -5.87
C ASP A 17 -7.53 24.42 -6.61
N LYS A 18 -6.31 24.97 -6.82
CA LYS A 18 -6.12 26.27 -7.49
C LYS A 18 -4.77 26.34 -8.21
N ASN A 19 -4.72 27.15 -9.27
CA ASN A 19 -3.46 27.53 -9.88
C ASN A 19 -2.74 28.55 -8.99
N VAL A 20 -1.56 28.20 -8.52
CA VAL A 20 -0.76 29.00 -7.57
C VAL A 20 0.72 28.79 -7.79
N ASN A 21 1.49 29.66 -7.15
CA ASN A 21 2.94 29.55 -7.01
C ASN A 21 3.28 29.16 -5.56
N ILE A 22 4.36 28.41 -5.39
CA ILE A 22 4.78 27.87 -4.09
C ILE A 22 6.24 28.25 -3.85
N LEU A 23 6.49 28.88 -2.71
CA LEU A 23 7.83 29.16 -2.22
C LEU A 23 8.22 28.10 -1.19
N ILE A 24 9.36 27.46 -1.41
CA ILE A 24 9.95 26.50 -0.49
C ILE A 24 11.30 27.04 -0.01
N ASP A 25 11.46 27.14 1.29
CA ASP A 25 12.71 27.54 1.94
C ASP A 25 13.08 26.51 3.02
N GLU A 26 14.34 26.10 3.05
CA GLU A 26 14.87 25.12 4.01
C GLU A 26 14.02 23.81 4.08
N GLY A 27 13.56 23.33 2.92
CA GLY A 27 12.77 22.10 2.80
C GLY A 27 11.30 22.22 3.24
N LYS A 28 10.81 23.43 3.56
CA LYS A 28 9.43 23.66 4.00
C LYS A 28 8.69 24.61 3.07
N ILE A 29 7.40 24.39 2.88
CA ILE A 29 6.52 25.34 2.19
C ILE A 29 6.43 26.60 3.05
N SER A 30 7.05 27.69 2.56
CA SER A 30 7.04 28.97 3.22
C SER A 30 5.80 29.79 2.82
N LYS A 31 5.40 29.73 1.54
CA LYS A 31 4.27 30.50 1.04
C LYS A 31 3.57 29.82 -0.14
N ILE A 32 2.26 29.91 -0.16
CA ILE A 32 1.41 29.57 -1.32
C ILE A 32 0.73 30.86 -1.75
N THR A 33 0.87 31.28 -3.03
CA THR A 33 0.43 32.60 -3.48
C THR A 33 0.08 32.61 -4.96
N GLN A 34 -0.70 33.58 -5.39
CA GLN A 34 -0.91 33.93 -6.81
C GLN A 34 0.03 35.00 -7.33
N LYS A 35 0.85 35.62 -6.45
CA LYS A 35 1.82 36.64 -6.80
C LYS A 35 3.00 36.04 -7.55
N THR A 36 3.67 36.88 -8.35
CA THR A 36 4.93 36.50 -9.01
C THR A 36 6.07 36.36 -8.00
N LEU A 37 7.19 35.79 -8.44
CA LEU A 37 8.39 35.68 -7.61
C LEU A 37 8.91 37.06 -7.16
N ASP A 38 8.91 38.05 -8.05
CA ASP A 38 9.41 39.41 -7.75
C ASP A 38 8.52 40.11 -6.72
N GLU A 39 7.20 40.02 -6.86
CA GLU A 39 6.27 40.56 -5.87
C GLU A 39 6.46 39.86 -4.50
N THR A 40 6.65 38.56 -4.50
CA THR A 40 6.87 37.75 -3.28
C THR A 40 8.20 38.09 -2.61
N LYS A 41 9.29 38.27 -3.39
CA LYS A 41 10.60 38.73 -2.87
C LYS A 41 10.56 40.11 -2.26
N ASN A 42 9.72 41.00 -2.81
CA ASN A 42 9.59 42.37 -2.26
C ASN A 42 8.89 42.36 -0.88
N GLU A 43 8.00 41.43 -0.64
CA GLU A 43 7.28 41.27 0.64
C GLU A 43 8.08 40.52 1.69
N GLU A 44 8.86 39.52 1.28
CA GLU A 44 9.63 38.64 2.16
C GLU A 44 11.10 39.08 2.22
N GLU A 45 11.49 39.84 3.26
CA GLU A 45 12.87 40.32 3.43
C GLU A 45 13.92 39.21 3.35
N ASN A 46 13.61 38.04 3.91
CA ASN A 46 14.48 36.86 3.92
C ASN A 46 14.75 36.26 2.53
N CYS A 47 13.96 36.66 1.52
CA CYS A 47 14.04 36.09 0.16
C CYS A 47 14.84 36.96 -0.82
N ARG A 48 15.06 38.27 -0.49
CA ARG A 48 15.61 39.28 -1.42
C ARG A 48 16.97 38.92 -1.99
N ASN A 49 17.83 38.26 -1.20
CA ASN A 49 19.22 38.00 -1.57
C ASN A 49 19.55 36.51 -1.71
N LYS A 50 18.58 35.61 -1.60
CA LYS A 50 18.81 34.15 -1.75
C LYS A 50 18.72 33.73 -3.21
N GLU A 51 19.60 32.84 -3.62
CA GLU A 51 19.48 32.14 -4.91
C GLU A 51 18.21 31.29 -4.93
N VAL A 52 17.43 31.41 -6.00
CA VAL A 52 16.14 30.72 -6.15
C VAL A 52 16.18 29.82 -7.38
N LYS A 53 16.06 28.52 -7.20
CA LYS A 53 15.80 27.58 -8.27
C LYS A 53 14.33 27.68 -8.65
N ILE A 54 14.03 27.82 -9.94
CA ILE A 54 12.65 27.92 -10.46
C ILE A 54 12.27 26.62 -11.15
N ILE A 55 11.05 26.13 -10.87
CA ILE A 55 10.39 25.04 -11.59
C ILE A 55 9.11 25.61 -12.18
N ASP A 56 9.00 25.67 -13.51
CA ASP A 56 7.74 25.98 -14.19
C ASP A 56 6.88 24.70 -14.25
N ALA A 57 5.80 24.67 -13.49
CA ALA A 57 4.83 23.58 -13.41
C ALA A 57 3.60 23.83 -14.29
N LYS A 58 3.72 24.65 -15.34
CA LYS A 58 2.62 24.94 -16.26
C LYS A 58 2.05 23.65 -16.86
N GLY A 59 0.74 23.44 -16.68
CA GLY A 59 0.04 22.22 -17.14
C GLY A 59 0.25 21.00 -16.25
N CYS A 60 1.00 21.13 -15.16
CA CYS A 60 1.21 20.06 -14.18
C CYS A 60 0.34 20.25 -12.93
N ILE A 61 0.04 19.13 -12.28
CA ILE A 61 -0.50 19.11 -10.92
C ILE A 61 0.67 19.11 -9.94
N VAL A 62 0.56 19.92 -8.91
CA VAL A 62 1.43 19.91 -7.73
C VAL A 62 0.58 19.37 -6.58
N ALA A 63 1.02 18.30 -5.95
CA ALA A 63 0.29 17.64 -4.87
C ALA A 63 1.26 17.20 -3.77
N PRO A 64 0.77 16.84 -2.57
CA PRO A 64 1.58 16.07 -1.63
C PRO A 64 2.14 14.82 -2.29
N GLY A 65 3.35 14.39 -1.90
CA GLY A 65 3.93 13.15 -2.40
C GLY A 65 3.06 11.95 -2.02
N LEU A 66 3.00 10.96 -2.90
CA LEU A 66 2.20 9.75 -2.64
C LEU A 66 2.82 8.91 -1.53
N VAL A 67 1.98 8.20 -0.80
CA VAL A 67 2.37 7.27 0.26
C VAL A 67 1.87 5.88 -0.13
N ASP A 68 2.76 4.88 -0.08
CA ASP A 68 2.38 3.47 -0.26
C ASP A 68 2.60 2.71 1.03
N VAL A 69 1.54 2.16 1.58
CA VAL A 69 1.58 1.49 2.89
C VAL A 69 1.85 -0.01 2.79
N HIS A 70 2.05 -0.54 1.57
CA HIS A 70 2.23 -1.98 1.35
C HIS A 70 3.19 -2.26 0.18
N VAL A 71 4.48 -2.46 0.49
CA VAL A 71 5.51 -2.78 -0.51
C VAL A 71 6.51 -3.82 0.01
N HIS A 72 7.14 -4.56 -0.94
CA HIS A 72 8.12 -5.60 -0.66
C HIS A 72 9.44 -5.32 -1.36
N PHE A 73 10.37 -4.63 -0.70
CA PHE A 73 11.70 -4.39 -1.26
C PHE A 73 12.67 -5.58 -1.11
N ARG A 74 12.18 -6.70 -0.58
CA ARG A 74 12.92 -7.98 -0.54
C ARG A 74 14.26 -7.95 0.21
N ASP A 75 14.55 -6.90 0.93
CA ASP A 75 15.80 -6.63 1.64
C ASP A 75 15.51 -6.44 3.14
N PRO A 76 16.13 -7.24 3.99
CA PRO A 76 17.25 -8.17 3.78
C PRO A 76 16.87 -9.51 3.12
N GLY A 77 17.89 -10.16 2.56
CA GLY A 77 17.97 -11.59 2.27
C GLY A 77 17.49 -12.05 0.89
N LEU A 78 16.67 -11.27 0.18
CA LEU A 78 16.17 -11.61 -1.15
C LEU A 78 16.53 -10.52 -2.19
N THR A 79 17.65 -9.86 -2.00
CA THR A 79 18.12 -8.69 -2.76
C THR A 79 18.35 -8.95 -4.26
N TYR A 80 18.39 -10.21 -4.67
CA TYR A 80 18.44 -10.58 -6.10
C TYR A 80 17.12 -10.31 -6.83
N LYS A 81 16.01 -10.09 -6.10
CA LYS A 81 14.70 -9.71 -6.65
C LYS A 81 14.56 -8.19 -6.73
N GLU A 82 14.89 -7.55 -5.64
CA GLU A 82 14.95 -6.09 -5.43
C GLU A 82 15.64 -5.81 -4.09
N ASP A 83 16.21 -4.63 -3.94
CA ASP A 83 16.74 -4.13 -2.67
C ASP A 83 16.12 -2.76 -2.32
N ILE A 84 16.39 -2.25 -1.11
CA ILE A 84 15.84 -0.98 -0.64
C ILE A 84 16.26 0.20 -1.56
N GLU A 85 17.46 0.17 -2.14
CA GLU A 85 17.92 1.25 -3.01
C GLU A 85 17.18 1.27 -4.36
N THR A 86 17.00 0.10 -4.97
CA THR A 86 16.30 -0.03 -6.27
C THR A 86 14.81 0.18 -6.11
N GLY A 87 14.19 -0.35 -5.05
CA GLY A 87 12.79 -0.10 -4.73
C GLY A 87 12.50 1.37 -4.42
N ALA A 88 13.39 2.05 -3.70
CA ALA A 88 13.27 3.49 -3.46
C ALA A 88 13.30 4.30 -4.77
N LYS A 89 14.15 3.93 -5.74
CA LYS A 89 14.17 4.56 -7.06
C LYS A 89 12.87 4.33 -7.83
N ALA A 90 12.30 3.12 -7.78
CA ALA A 90 11.02 2.80 -8.39
C ALA A 90 9.87 3.61 -7.76
N ALA A 91 9.84 3.72 -6.43
CA ALA A 91 8.86 4.52 -5.69
C ALA A 91 8.91 6.01 -6.10
N LEU A 92 10.09 6.62 -6.06
CA LEU A 92 10.29 8.01 -6.46
C LEU A 92 9.89 8.25 -7.92
N LYS A 93 10.17 7.30 -8.81
CA LYS A 93 9.75 7.35 -10.22
C LYS A 93 8.24 7.35 -10.38
N GLY A 94 7.53 6.64 -9.51
CA GLY A 94 6.06 6.58 -9.46
C GLY A 94 5.40 7.78 -8.78
N GLY A 95 6.18 8.68 -8.16
CA GLY A 95 5.67 9.85 -7.43
C GLY A 95 5.46 9.61 -5.94
N PHE A 96 5.86 8.45 -5.42
CA PHE A 96 5.83 8.17 -3.99
C PHE A 96 6.99 8.86 -3.29
N THR A 97 6.72 9.46 -2.13
CA THR A 97 7.73 10.07 -1.27
C THR A 97 7.91 9.31 0.05
N SER A 98 6.99 8.42 0.35
CA SER A 98 7.02 7.57 1.54
C SER A 98 6.50 6.19 1.19
N VAL A 99 7.10 5.15 1.79
CA VAL A 99 6.64 3.77 1.70
C VAL A 99 6.71 3.08 3.05
N VAL A 100 5.85 2.06 3.24
CA VAL A 100 5.91 1.15 4.38
C VAL A 100 6.21 -0.26 3.88
N LEU A 101 7.34 -0.81 4.30
CA LEU A 101 7.76 -2.16 3.94
C LEU A 101 7.08 -3.19 4.82
N MET A 102 6.74 -4.34 4.21
CA MET A 102 6.24 -5.51 4.93
C MET A 102 7.36 -6.28 5.62
N ALA A 103 7.00 -6.99 6.70
CA ALA A 103 7.94 -7.67 7.59
C ALA A 103 8.53 -8.98 7.04
N ASN A 104 8.00 -9.50 5.91
CA ASN A 104 8.29 -10.84 5.38
C ASN A 104 9.62 -10.94 4.59
N THR A 105 10.69 -10.41 5.17
CA THR A 105 12.08 -10.47 4.69
C THR A 105 12.82 -11.71 5.23
N LYS A 106 14.11 -11.88 4.92
CA LYS A 106 14.98 -12.95 5.44
C LYS A 106 16.31 -12.37 5.94
N PRO A 107 16.52 -12.24 7.27
CA PRO A 107 15.56 -12.57 8.34
C PRO A 107 14.30 -11.68 8.32
N THR A 108 13.24 -12.17 8.99
CA THR A 108 11.99 -11.43 9.22
C THR A 108 12.25 -10.19 10.09
N VAL A 109 11.48 -9.11 9.88
CA VAL A 109 11.54 -7.92 10.74
C VAL A 109 10.74 -8.18 12.02
N ASP A 110 11.27 -9.03 12.89
CA ASP A 110 10.67 -9.45 14.16
C ASP A 110 11.54 -9.16 15.39
N ASN A 111 12.64 -8.47 15.20
CA ASN A 111 13.62 -8.14 16.22
C ASN A 111 14.31 -6.79 15.92
N GLU A 112 14.97 -6.22 16.93
CA GLU A 112 15.62 -4.91 16.84
C GLU A 112 16.71 -4.85 15.75
N GLU A 113 17.52 -5.90 15.60
CA GLU A 113 18.65 -5.92 14.65
C GLU A 113 18.15 -5.81 13.20
N THR A 114 17.15 -6.61 12.83
CA THR A 114 16.58 -6.58 11.47
C THR A 114 15.82 -5.28 11.22
N LEU A 115 15.07 -4.78 12.20
CA LEU A 115 14.39 -3.49 12.11
C LEU A 115 15.39 -2.35 11.88
N ALA A 116 16.45 -2.28 12.68
CA ALA A 116 17.50 -1.26 12.55
C ALA A 116 18.17 -1.32 11.17
N TYR A 117 18.49 -2.51 10.66
CA TYR A 117 19.06 -2.69 9.33
C TYR A 117 18.19 -2.05 8.25
N VAL A 118 16.88 -2.32 8.24
CA VAL A 118 15.95 -1.77 7.25
C VAL A 118 15.90 -0.25 7.33
N LEU A 119 15.74 0.30 8.54
CA LEU A 119 15.63 1.75 8.75
C LEU A 119 16.92 2.48 8.39
N GLU A 120 18.10 1.96 8.79
CA GLU A 120 19.40 2.54 8.46
C GLU A 120 19.70 2.52 6.96
N LYS A 121 19.28 1.46 6.26
CA LYS A 121 19.44 1.36 4.81
C LYS A 121 18.47 2.29 4.08
N GLY A 122 17.23 2.36 4.54
CA GLY A 122 16.22 3.29 4.05
C GLY A 122 16.63 4.76 4.19
N ALA A 123 17.22 5.13 5.34
CA ALA A 123 17.70 6.48 5.61
C ALA A 123 18.82 6.97 4.67
N LYS A 124 19.42 6.07 3.89
CA LYS A 124 20.45 6.42 2.88
C LYS A 124 19.85 6.72 1.50
N THR A 125 18.56 6.57 1.34
CA THR A 125 17.82 6.87 0.10
C THR A 125 17.18 8.25 0.16
N ASP A 126 16.72 8.75 -0.99
CA ASP A 126 15.94 9.99 -1.07
C ASP A 126 14.44 9.79 -0.74
N LEU A 127 14.04 8.56 -0.38
CA LEU A 127 12.68 8.17 -0.03
C LEU A 127 12.53 8.06 1.49
N HIS A 128 11.38 8.44 2.04
CA HIS A 128 11.03 8.11 3.43
C HIS A 128 10.61 6.64 3.51
N VAL A 129 11.54 5.80 3.96
CA VAL A 129 11.32 4.37 4.12
C VAL A 129 10.94 4.07 5.57
N HIS A 130 9.71 3.58 5.74
CA HIS A 130 9.19 3.04 6.99
C HIS A 130 9.04 1.52 6.85
N THR A 131 8.82 0.82 7.96
CA THR A 131 8.54 -0.62 7.93
C THR A 131 7.59 -1.03 9.05
N CYS A 132 6.70 -1.95 8.75
CA CYS A 132 6.04 -2.76 9.77
C CYS A 132 7.03 -3.75 10.36
N ALA A 133 6.79 -4.14 11.62
CA ALA A 133 7.37 -5.34 12.19
C ALA A 133 6.37 -6.50 12.12
N ALA A 134 6.86 -7.73 12.26
CA ALA A 134 6.00 -8.90 12.36
C ALA A 134 5.16 -8.85 13.65
N VAL A 135 3.96 -9.42 13.60
CA VAL A 135 3.15 -9.69 14.80
C VAL A 135 3.73 -10.87 15.57
N THR A 136 4.16 -11.90 14.82
CA THR A 136 4.70 -13.13 15.42
C THR A 136 6.14 -13.40 15.00
N LYS A 137 6.92 -14.01 15.90
CA LYS A 137 8.32 -14.37 15.64
C LYS A 137 8.42 -15.30 14.43
N GLY A 138 9.22 -14.89 13.44
CA GLY A 138 9.42 -15.60 12.18
C GLY A 138 8.14 -15.75 11.36
N LEU A 139 7.11 -14.93 11.56
CA LEU A 139 5.79 -15.07 10.93
C LEU A 139 5.17 -16.45 11.15
N SER A 140 5.38 -17.03 12.33
CA SER A 140 5.01 -18.42 12.60
C SER A 140 3.58 -18.60 13.12
N GLY A 141 2.88 -17.51 13.48
CA GLY A 141 1.55 -17.54 14.10
C GLY A 141 1.52 -18.21 15.48
N LYS A 142 2.66 -18.25 16.22
CA LYS A 142 2.77 -19.00 17.48
C LYS A 142 3.16 -18.15 18.68
N GLU A 143 4.08 -17.23 18.53
CA GLU A 143 4.62 -16.42 19.61
C GLU A 143 4.71 -14.96 19.16
N MET A 144 4.11 -14.06 19.91
CA MET A 144 4.18 -12.63 19.63
C MET A 144 5.60 -12.10 19.79
N VAL A 145 5.91 -11.07 19.02
CA VAL A 145 7.11 -10.25 19.19
C VAL A 145 6.94 -9.32 20.39
N ASP A 146 8.02 -8.66 20.81
CA ASP A 146 7.95 -7.54 21.74
C ASP A 146 7.52 -6.26 20.98
N MET A 147 6.19 -6.05 20.90
CA MET A 147 5.62 -4.93 20.16
C MET A 147 6.00 -3.56 20.75
N ASP A 148 6.14 -3.45 22.09
CA ASP A 148 6.57 -2.19 22.73
C ASP A 148 7.98 -1.80 22.29
N MET A 149 8.89 -2.76 22.34
CA MET A 149 10.28 -2.55 21.95
C MET A 149 10.40 -2.18 20.47
N LEU A 150 9.73 -2.93 19.58
CA LEU A 150 9.82 -2.69 18.14
C LEU A 150 9.20 -1.34 17.75
N LEU A 151 8.08 -0.95 18.36
CA LEU A 151 7.50 0.37 18.16
C LEU A 151 8.45 1.48 18.63
N ALA A 152 9.03 1.34 19.83
CA ALA A 152 10.00 2.31 20.36
C ALA A 152 11.27 2.42 19.49
N LYS A 153 11.59 1.39 18.70
CA LYS A 153 12.72 1.36 17.77
C LYS A 153 12.37 1.83 16.35
N GLY A 154 11.11 2.18 16.09
CA GLY A 154 10.69 2.85 14.85
C GLY A 154 9.85 2.02 13.90
N ALA A 155 9.34 0.86 14.30
CA ALA A 155 8.27 0.20 13.55
C ALA A 155 7.03 1.10 13.53
N VAL A 156 6.30 1.15 12.40
CA VAL A 156 5.13 2.03 12.25
C VAL A 156 3.79 1.28 12.35
N GLY A 157 3.83 -0.03 12.44
CA GLY A 157 2.69 -0.94 12.55
C GLY A 157 3.17 -2.38 12.59
N PHE A 158 2.23 -3.32 12.60
CA PHE A 158 2.53 -4.75 12.70
C PHE A 158 1.79 -5.54 11.63
N THR A 159 2.43 -6.61 11.11
CA THR A 159 1.87 -7.45 10.06
C THR A 159 2.53 -8.83 10.02
N ASP A 160 1.74 -9.88 9.83
CA ASP A 160 2.25 -11.17 9.38
C ASP A 160 1.85 -11.38 7.90
N ASP A 161 2.08 -10.35 7.08
CA ASP A 161 1.73 -10.34 5.66
C ASP A 161 2.21 -11.60 4.92
N GLY A 162 1.30 -12.18 4.12
CA GLY A 162 1.49 -13.41 3.36
C GLY A 162 1.35 -14.70 4.18
N ILE A 163 1.26 -14.62 5.51
CA ILE A 163 1.08 -15.79 6.41
C ILE A 163 0.07 -15.42 7.50
N PRO A 164 -1.25 -15.62 7.25
CA PRO A 164 -2.29 -15.25 8.21
C PRO A 164 -2.13 -15.92 9.58
N ILE A 165 -2.42 -15.19 10.64
CA ILE A 165 -2.45 -15.73 11.99
C ILE A 165 -3.74 -16.52 12.17
N MET A 166 -3.63 -17.85 12.20
CA MET A 166 -4.80 -18.75 12.28
C MET A 166 -5.34 -18.92 13.71
N ASP A 167 -4.52 -18.68 14.73
CA ASP A 167 -4.93 -18.71 16.13
C ASP A 167 -5.62 -17.38 16.49
N GLU A 168 -6.95 -17.44 16.67
CA GLU A 168 -7.77 -16.26 16.95
C GLU A 168 -7.47 -15.65 18.34
N GLU A 169 -7.10 -16.47 19.35
CA GLU A 169 -6.77 -15.96 20.69
C GLU A 169 -5.46 -15.16 20.65
N LEU A 170 -4.48 -15.65 19.89
CA LEU A 170 -3.22 -14.95 19.65
C LEU A 170 -3.45 -13.64 18.90
N LEU A 171 -4.26 -13.67 17.82
CA LEU A 171 -4.61 -12.51 17.03
C LEU A 171 -5.33 -11.46 17.90
N GLU A 172 -6.32 -11.87 18.69
CA GLU A 172 -7.03 -10.96 19.58
C GLU A 172 -6.10 -10.32 20.63
N THR A 173 -5.15 -11.09 21.15
CA THR A 173 -4.15 -10.59 22.09
C THR A 173 -3.24 -9.55 21.42
N ALA A 174 -2.80 -9.82 20.19
CA ALA A 174 -1.97 -8.89 19.40
C ALA A 174 -2.74 -7.62 19.05
N MET A 175 -3.99 -7.73 18.64
CA MET A 175 -4.84 -6.57 18.32
C MET A 175 -5.14 -5.72 19.56
N LYS A 176 -5.39 -6.32 20.73
CA LYS A 176 -5.52 -5.56 21.99
C LYS A 176 -4.25 -4.78 22.29
N LYS A 177 -3.10 -5.41 22.12
CA LYS A 177 -1.81 -4.76 22.34
C LYS A 177 -1.58 -3.61 21.34
N ALA A 178 -1.88 -3.82 20.07
CA ALA A 178 -1.78 -2.77 19.04
C ALA A 178 -2.72 -1.58 19.34
N ALA A 179 -3.95 -1.86 19.83
CA ALA A 179 -4.90 -0.83 20.25
C ALA A 179 -4.37 0.00 21.43
N GLU A 180 -3.73 -0.63 22.42
CA GLU A 180 -3.06 0.06 23.54
C GLU A 180 -1.92 0.96 23.06
N LEU A 181 -1.17 0.50 22.06
CA LEU A 181 -0.06 1.24 21.46
C LEU A 181 -0.50 2.31 20.47
N GLY A 182 -1.75 2.28 20.01
CA GLY A 182 -2.31 3.21 19.03
C GLY A 182 -1.72 3.06 17.63
N VAL A 183 -1.36 1.83 17.24
CA VAL A 183 -0.75 1.52 15.94
C VAL A 183 -1.59 0.52 15.15
N PRO A 184 -1.51 0.53 13.79
CA PRO A 184 -2.27 -0.40 12.96
C PRO A 184 -1.69 -1.81 12.99
N VAL A 185 -2.60 -2.78 12.79
CA VAL A 185 -2.29 -4.14 12.37
C VAL A 185 -2.81 -4.30 10.94
N SER A 186 -1.93 -4.66 10.00
CA SER A 186 -2.26 -4.90 8.60
C SER A 186 -2.22 -6.39 8.33
N LEU A 187 -3.30 -6.96 7.79
CA LEU A 187 -3.45 -8.41 7.67
C LEU A 187 -3.74 -8.83 6.23
N HIS A 188 -3.01 -9.87 5.81
CA HIS A 188 -3.25 -10.61 4.58
C HIS A 188 -4.28 -11.70 4.84
N GLU A 189 -5.41 -11.60 4.18
CA GLU A 189 -6.59 -12.40 4.50
C GLU A 189 -6.77 -13.54 3.50
N GLU A 190 -6.02 -14.62 3.64
CA GLU A 190 -6.20 -15.84 2.85
C GLU A 190 -5.95 -17.11 3.66
N ASP A 191 -7.00 -17.88 3.95
CA ASP A 191 -6.89 -19.20 4.59
C ASP A 191 -6.23 -20.20 3.64
N ALA A 192 -4.92 -20.43 3.86
CA ALA A 192 -4.12 -21.33 3.06
C ALA A 192 -4.64 -22.78 3.06
N SER A 193 -5.41 -23.21 4.08
CA SER A 193 -5.99 -24.55 4.14
C SER A 193 -7.05 -24.81 3.07
N LEU A 194 -7.67 -23.76 2.55
CA LEU A 194 -8.68 -23.82 1.49
C LEU A 194 -8.06 -23.71 0.09
N ILE A 195 -6.79 -23.32 -0.02
CA ILE A 195 -6.13 -23.00 -1.29
C ILE A 195 -5.38 -24.23 -1.83
N THR A 196 -5.70 -24.63 -3.06
CA THR A 196 -4.96 -25.72 -3.74
C THR A 196 -3.76 -25.17 -4.52
N ASN A 197 -3.95 -24.06 -5.24
CA ASN A 197 -2.89 -23.37 -5.99
C ASN A 197 -3.03 -21.86 -5.74
N ASN A 198 -2.04 -21.33 -5.04
CA ASN A 198 -1.99 -19.92 -4.68
C ASN A 198 -1.85 -19.02 -5.91
N GLY A 199 -2.47 -17.84 -5.87
CA GLY A 199 -2.29 -16.76 -6.85
C GLY A 199 -3.02 -16.96 -8.19
N VAL A 200 -3.91 -17.93 -8.29
CA VAL A 200 -4.81 -18.14 -9.43
C VAL A 200 -6.23 -18.32 -8.92
N ASN A 201 -7.16 -17.49 -9.38
CA ASN A 201 -8.57 -17.59 -8.96
C ASN A 201 -9.18 -18.94 -9.30
N ARG A 202 -9.96 -19.51 -8.37
CA ARG A 202 -10.83 -20.67 -8.66
C ARG A 202 -12.00 -20.21 -9.52
N GLY A 203 -11.85 -20.35 -10.84
CA GLY A 203 -12.76 -19.88 -11.86
C GLY A 203 -12.17 -20.18 -13.23
N LYS A 204 -12.40 -19.32 -14.21
CA LYS A 204 -11.92 -19.50 -15.60
C LYS A 204 -10.40 -19.68 -15.67
N ALA A 205 -9.63 -18.94 -14.85
CA ALA A 205 -8.19 -19.03 -14.87
C ALA A 205 -7.70 -20.39 -14.39
N SER A 206 -8.22 -20.92 -13.28
CA SER A 206 -7.85 -22.26 -12.79
C SER A 206 -8.31 -23.38 -13.73
N GLU A 207 -9.47 -23.24 -14.36
CA GLU A 207 -9.97 -24.17 -15.38
C GLU A 207 -9.05 -24.19 -16.61
N HIS A 208 -8.61 -23.01 -17.09
CA HIS A 208 -7.69 -22.89 -18.21
C HIS A 208 -6.38 -23.64 -17.99
N TYR A 209 -5.83 -23.59 -16.77
CA TYR A 209 -4.58 -24.29 -16.41
C TYR A 209 -4.80 -25.72 -15.89
N GLY A 210 -6.04 -26.17 -15.70
CA GLY A 210 -6.34 -27.49 -15.14
C GLY A 210 -5.89 -27.66 -13.70
N ILE A 211 -6.00 -26.61 -12.86
CA ILE A 211 -5.56 -26.56 -11.47
C ILE A 211 -6.71 -26.18 -10.52
N GLY A 212 -6.54 -26.40 -9.20
CA GLY A 212 -7.62 -26.14 -8.23
C GLY A 212 -7.85 -24.66 -7.90
N GLY A 213 -6.82 -23.83 -7.96
CA GLY A 213 -6.90 -22.39 -7.70
C GLY A 213 -7.13 -22.01 -6.23
N SER A 214 -7.28 -20.70 -5.99
CA SER A 214 -7.60 -20.07 -4.71
C SER A 214 -9.09 -19.67 -4.71
N PRO A 215 -9.93 -20.30 -3.86
CA PRO A 215 -11.34 -19.96 -3.76
C PRO A 215 -11.52 -18.62 -3.03
N ARG A 216 -12.63 -17.93 -3.30
CA ARG A 216 -12.97 -16.66 -2.63
C ARG A 216 -13.22 -16.82 -1.12
N GLU A 217 -13.70 -18.01 -0.71
CA GLU A 217 -13.95 -18.36 0.68
C GLU A 217 -12.69 -18.26 1.55
N ALA A 218 -11.49 -18.47 0.95
CA ALA A 218 -10.23 -18.34 1.65
C ALA A 218 -9.99 -16.90 2.15
N GLU A 219 -10.36 -15.89 1.33
CA GLU A 219 -10.27 -14.48 1.72
C GLU A 219 -11.43 -14.08 2.63
N ILE A 220 -12.66 -14.40 2.24
CA ILE A 220 -13.89 -13.98 2.92
C ILE A 220 -13.91 -14.41 4.38
N SER A 221 -13.54 -15.68 4.65
CA SER A 221 -13.58 -16.25 6.00
C SER A 221 -12.65 -15.51 6.98
N LEU A 222 -11.46 -15.12 6.53
CA LEU A 222 -10.52 -14.41 7.39
C LEU A 222 -10.88 -12.94 7.52
N ILE A 223 -11.33 -12.27 6.45
CA ILE A 223 -11.85 -10.89 6.54
C ILE A 223 -12.99 -10.82 7.58
N GLU A 224 -13.96 -11.74 7.52
CA GLU A 224 -15.08 -11.76 8.45
C GLU A 224 -14.60 -11.93 9.91
N ARG A 225 -13.72 -12.90 10.16
CA ARG A 225 -13.15 -13.17 11.49
C ARG A 225 -12.40 -11.94 12.03
N ASP A 226 -11.51 -11.38 11.24
CA ASP A 226 -10.57 -10.37 11.70
C ASP A 226 -11.22 -9.00 11.88
N LEU A 227 -12.25 -8.70 11.10
CA LEU A 227 -13.13 -7.56 11.34
C LEU A 227 -13.86 -7.68 12.68
N GLU A 228 -14.39 -8.86 13.04
CA GLU A 228 -15.05 -9.07 14.35
C GLU A 228 -14.05 -8.94 15.50
N VAL A 229 -12.81 -9.44 15.33
CA VAL A 229 -11.74 -9.24 16.33
C VAL A 229 -11.41 -7.75 16.48
N ALA A 230 -11.27 -7.03 15.38
CA ALA A 230 -10.97 -5.59 15.42
C ALA A 230 -12.08 -4.78 16.09
N LEU A 231 -13.35 -5.08 15.78
CA LEU A 231 -14.49 -4.40 16.37
C LEU A 231 -14.56 -4.60 17.90
N ARG A 232 -14.32 -5.82 18.40
CA ARG A 232 -14.38 -6.10 19.85
C ARG A 232 -13.14 -5.62 20.62
N THR A 233 -11.97 -5.53 19.98
CA THR A 233 -10.73 -5.05 20.60
C THR A 233 -10.55 -3.53 20.49
N GLY A 234 -11.15 -2.92 19.46
CA GLY A 234 -10.96 -1.53 19.10
C GLY A 234 -9.62 -1.24 18.46
N ALA A 235 -8.93 -2.26 17.93
CA ALA A 235 -7.69 -2.12 17.19
C ALA A 235 -7.88 -1.37 15.87
N ILE A 236 -6.85 -0.69 15.41
CA ILE A 236 -6.80 -0.16 14.05
C ILE A 236 -6.43 -1.33 13.12
N LEU A 237 -7.42 -1.78 12.36
CA LEU A 237 -7.22 -2.86 11.37
C LEU A 237 -7.11 -2.27 9.97
N ASN A 238 -6.12 -2.71 9.23
CA ASN A 238 -5.99 -2.50 7.80
C ASN A 238 -6.12 -3.85 7.08
N VAL A 239 -7.24 -4.07 6.40
CA VAL A 239 -7.46 -5.24 5.54
C VAL A 239 -6.69 -5.02 4.26
N GLN A 240 -5.61 -5.78 4.05
CA GLN A 240 -4.73 -5.63 2.90
C GLN A 240 -5.42 -6.08 1.60
N HIS A 241 -5.10 -5.44 0.48
CA HIS A 241 -5.35 -5.83 -0.92
C HIS A 241 -6.62 -6.66 -1.18
N ILE A 242 -7.79 -6.16 -0.79
CA ILE A 242 -9.07 -6.87 -1.00
C ILE A 242 -9.26 -7.24 -2.47
N SER A 243 -9.62 -8.50 -2.74
CA SER A 243 -9.82 -9.00 -4.09
C SER A 243 -11.27 -9.40 -4.41
N SER A 244 -12.12 -9.66 -3.41
CA SER A 244 -13.50 -10.14 -3.59
C SER A 244 -14.55 -9.08 -3.25
N LYS A 245 -15.67 -9.12 -3.97
CA LYS A 245 -16.83 -8.24 -3.71
C LYS A 245 -17.46 -8.49 -2.35
N GLU A 246 -17.45 -9.72 -1.87
CA GLU A 246 -17.93 -10.09 -0.55
C GLU A 246 -17.04 -9.46 0.54
N GLY A 247 -15.70 -9.47 0.35
CA GLY A 247 -14.76 -8.80 1.25
C GLY A 247 -15.03 -7.30 1.35
N VAL A 248 -15.28 -6.63 0.20
CA VAL A 248 -15.67 -5.21 0.18
C VAL A 248 -16.94 -4.98 1.01
N GLU A 249 -17.97 -5.83 0.86
CA GLU A 249 -19.21 -5.68 1.60
C GLU A 249 -19.03 -5.93 3.11
N LEU A 250 -18.21 -6.90 3.51
CA LEU A 250 -17.88 -7.13 4.93
C LEU A 250 -17.21 -5.90 5.56
N VAL A 251 -16.24 -5.30 4.88
CA VAL A 251 -15.60 -4.05 5.35
C VAL A 251 -16.61 -2.92 5.43
N ARG A 252 -17.51 -2.77 4.44
CA ARG A 252 -18.56 -1.74 4.44
C ARG A 252 -19.48 -1.87 5.66
N GLN A 253 -19.86 -3.09 6.01
CA GLN A 253 -20.67 -3.36 7.18
C GLN A 253 -19.91 -3.12 8.49
N ALA A 254 -18.66 -3.53 8.58
CA ALA A 254 -17.81 -3.31 9.74
C ALA A 254 -17.57 -1.80 10.02
N LYS A 255 -17.30 -1.01 8.97
CA LYS A 255 -17.16 0.45 9.08
C LYS A 255 -18.41 1.12 9.64
N LYS A 256 -19.62 0.65 9.26
CA LYS A 256 -20.89 1.16 9.81
C LYS A 256 -21.08 0.80 11.29
N ARG A 257 -20.48 -0.29 11.77
CA ARG A 257 -20.53 -0.75 13.17
C ARG A 257 -19.44 -0.13 14.04
N SER A 258 -18.37 0.37 13.43
CA SER A 258 -17.26 1.00 14.16
C SER A 258 -17.55 2.46 14.43
N ASP A 259 -17.65 2.82 15.72
CA ASP A 259 -17.77 4.23 16.15
C ASP A 259 -16.42 4.96 16.17
N LYS A 260 -15.30 4.25 15.99
CA LYS A 260 -13.95 4.77 16.15
C LYS A 260 -13.27 5.15 14.81
N GLY A 261 -13.82 4.72 13.66
CA GLY A 261 -13.18 4.91 12.38
C GLY A 261 -11.82 4.19 12.26
N ASN A 262 -11.72 3.02 12.88
CA ASN A 262 -10.49 2.23 13.01
C ASN A 262 -10.43 1.03 12.08
N ILE A 263 -11.34 0.92 11.13
CA ILE A 263 -11.35 -0.11 10.09
C ILE A 263 -10.95 0.54 8.78
N HIS A 264 -9.87 0.05 8.19
CA HIS A 264 -9.32 0.49 6.90
C HIS A 264 -9.18 -0.69 5.95
N ALA A 265 -9.13 -0.40 4.66
CA ALA A 265 -8.97 -1.43 3.64
C ALA A 265 -8.19 -0.91 2.44
N GLU A 266 -7.41 -1.79 1.82
CA GLU A 266 -6.60 -1.51 0.65
C GLU A 266 -7.22 -2.09 -0.63
N ALA A 267 -7.08 -1.35 -1.73
CA ALA A 267 -7.16 -1.87 -3.08
C ALA A 267 -5.82 -1.70 -3.79
N THR A 268 -5.42 -2.68 -4.59
CA THR A 268 -4.21 -2.53 -5.40
C THR A 268 -4.55 -2.05 -6.81
N PRO A 269 -3.61 -1.38 -7.50
CA PRO A 269 -3.80 -0.99 -8.89
C PRO A 269 -4.14 -2.16 -9.80
N HIS A 270 -3.60 -3.35 -9.58
CA HIS A 270 -3.90 -4.52 -10.39
C HIS A 270 -5.29 -5.09 -10.13
N HIS A 271 -5.85 -5.00 -8.90
CA HIS A 271 -7.20 -5.47 -8.61
C HIS A 271 -8.31 -4.57 -9.14
N PHE A 272 -8.12 -3.26 -9.27
CA PHE A 272 -9.11 -2.41 -9.93
C PHE A 272 -8.93 -2.28 -11.46
N THR A 273 -7.77 -2.74 -12.00
CA THR A 273 -7.47 -2.65 -13.43
C THR A 273 -7.70 -3.95 -14.19
N LEU A 274 -7.37 -5.08 -13.57
CA LEU A 274 -7.34 -6.41 -14.19
C LEU A 274 -8.36 -7.35 -13.55
N ASN A 275 -8.70 -8.41 -14.27
CA ASN A 275 -9.46 -9.55 -13.78
C ASN A 275 -8.75 -10.88 -14.12
N GLU A 276 -9.33 -12.02 -13.80
CA GLU A 276 -8.73 -13.36 -14.01
C GLU A 276 -8.35 -13.67 -15.46
N GLU A 277 -8.94 -12.99 -16.45
CA GLU A 277 -8.59 -13.16 -17.87
C GLU A 277 -7.16 -12.68 -18.16
N ALA A 278 -6.64 -11.75 -17.34
CA ALA A 278 -5.24 -11.33 -17.44
C ALA A 278 -4.27 -12.48 -17.13
N VAL A 279 -4.62 -13.38 -16.21
CA VAL A 279 -3.80 -14.57 -15.91
C VAL A 279 -3.78 -15.53 -17.09
N ILE A 280 -4.91 -15.72 -17.77
CA ILE A 280 -5.00 -16.54 -19.00
C ILE A 280 -4.12 -15.94 -20.10
N LYS A 281 -4.15 -14.61 -20.25
CA LYS A 281 -3.45 -13.89 -21.33
C LYS A 281 -1.94 -13.72 -21.06
N HIS A 282 -1.55 -13.44 -19.82
CA HIS A 282 -0.19 -13.05 -19.45
C HIS A 282 0.54 -14.07 -18.56
N GLY A 283 -0.14 -15.15 -18.18
CA GLY A 283 0.45 -16.24 -17.39
C GLY A 283 0.95 -15.76 -16.04
N THR A 284 2.15 -16.21 -15.72
CA THR A 284 2.80 -15.93 -14.42
C THR A 284 3.04 -14.43 -14.15
N LEU A 285 3.11 -13.59 -15.18
CA LEU A 285 3.28 -12.14 -15.01
C LEU A 285 2.03 -11.47 -14.40
N ALA A 286 0.86 -12.11 -14.51
CA ALA A 286 -0.38 -11.68 -13.88
C ALA A 286 -0.77 -12.53 -12.66
N LYS A 287 0.09 -13.47 -12.25
CA LYS A 287 -0.10 -14.27 -11.04
C LYS A 287 0.17 -13.43 -9.81
N MET A 288 -0.86 -13.23 -8.98
CA MET A 288 -0.83 -12.37 -7.79
C MET A 288 -1.60 -13.01 -6.63
N ASN A 289 -1.24 -12.67 -5.39
CA ASN A 289 -1.88 -13.17 -4.19
C ASN A 289 -2.30 -12.00 -3.29
N PRO A 290 -3.61 -11.85 -2.97
CA PRO A 290 -4.74 -12.65 -3.47
C PRO A 290 -4.91 -12.55 -4.99
N PRO A 291 -5.57 -13.54 -5.63
CA PRO A 291 -5.61 -13.62 -7.08
C PRO A 291 -6.51 -12.54 -7.72
N LEU A 292 -6.21 -12.19 -8.96
CA LEU A 292 -7.15 -11.45 -9.80
C LEU A 292 -8.43 -12.30 -9.97
N ARG A 293 -9.59 -11.73 -9.58
CA ARG A 293 -10.88 -12.44 -9.60
C ARG A 293 -11.71 -12.05 -10.82
N GLU A 294 -13.00 -12.31 -10.77
CA GLU A 294 -13.91 -12.01 -11.87
C GLU A 294 -14.14 -10.50 -12.04
N GLU A 295 -14.75 -10.13 -13.17
CA GLU A 295 -15.06 -8.73 -13.49
C GLU A 295 -15.98 -8.08 -12.44
N ALA A 296 -16.92 -8.86 -11.87
CA ALA A 296 -17.82 -8.36 -10.83
C ALA A 296 -17.06 -7.94 -9.55
N ASP A 297 -15.96 -8.62 -9.24
CA ASP A 297 -15.11 -8.28 -8.09
C ASP A 297 -14.32 -7.00 -8.36
N ARG A 298 -13.73 -6.88 -9.57
CA ARG A 298 -13.05 -5.66 -10.00
C ARG A 298 -13.97 -4.43 -9.91
N LEU A 299 -15.20 -4.54 -10.36
CA LEU A 299 -16.18 -3.46 -10.29
C LEU A 299 -16.58 -3.12 -8.85
N ALA A 300 -16.70 -4.13 -7.98
CA ALA A 300 -17.00 -3.91 -6.56
C ALA A 300 -15.85 -3.19 -5.82
N ILE A 301 -14.60 -3.46 -6.18
CA ILE A 301 -13.43 -2.73 -5.67
C ILE A 301 -13.49 -1.26 -6.08
N ILE A 302 -13.79 -0.95 -7.35
CA ILE A 302 -13.96 0.43 -7.82
C ILE A 302 -15.08 1.12 -7.05
N GLU A 303 -16.22 0.46 -6.86
CA GLU A 303 -17.33 1.04 -6.10
C GLU A 303 -16.95 1.25 -4.62
N GLY A 304 -16.14 0.33 -4.04
CA GLY A 304 -15.60 0.48 -2.68
C GLY A 304 -14.66 1.69 -2.54
N LEU A 305 -13.87 2.00 -3.56
CA LEU A 305 -13.04 3.22 -3.60
C LEU A 305 -13.91 4.48 -3.70
N LYS A 306 -14.99 4.46 -4.48
CA LYS A 306 -15.91 5.60 -4.66
C LYS A 306 -16.69 5.95 -3.39
N ASP A 307 -17.16 4.96 -2.68
CA ASP A 307 -18.00 5.17 -1.49
C ASP A 307 -17.20 5.26 -0.18
N GLY A 308 -15.85 5.16 -0.26
CA GLY A 308 -14.95 5.23 0.90
C GLY A 308 -14.93 3.97 1.76
N THR A 309 -15.50 2.86 1.29
CA THR A 309 -15.36 1.55 1.93
C THR A 309 -13.90 1.11 1.88
N ILE A 310 -13.24 1.30 0.74
CA ILE A 310 -11.81 1.15 0.56
C ILE A 310 -11.24 2.57 0.55
N ASP A 311 -10.37 2.87 1.47
CA ASP A 311 -9.83 4.21 1.70
C ASP A 311 -8.31 4.31 1.45
N ILE A 312 -7.70 3.23 0.99
CA ILE A 312 -6.27 3.17 0.69
C ILE A 312 -6.05 2.52 -0.68
N ILE A 313 -5.24 3.14 -1.53
CA ILE A 313 -4.64 2.48 -2.69
C ILE A 313 -3.20 2.17 -2.34
N ALA A 314 -2.87 0.89 -2.19
CA ALA A 314 -1.53 0.38 -1.94
C ALA A 314 -1.11 -0.55 -3.06
N THR A 315 0.17 -0.55 -3.46
CA THR A 315 0.57 -1.26 -4.66
C THR A 315 0.73 -2.76 -4.46
N ASP A 316 1.04 -3.19 -3.25
CA ASP A 316 1.59 -4.52 -3.02
C ASP A 316 2.71 -4.83 -4.02
N HIS A 317 3.63 -3.85 -4.18
CA HIS A 317 4.78 -3.99 -5.06
C HIS A 317 5.62 -5.19 -4.63
N ALA A 318 5.52 -6.29 -5.37
CA ALA A 318 6.04 -7.60 -4.99
C ALA A 318 6.93 -8.21 -6.10
N PRO A 319 8.16 -7.69 -6.27
CA PRO A 319 9.07 -8.09 -7.33
C PRO A 319 9.60 -9.53 -7.16
N HIS A 320 9.79 -10.19 -8.32
CA HIS A 320 10.44 -11.49 -8.46
C HIS A 320 11.37 -11.50 -9.66
N SER A 321 12.37 -12.37 -9.64
CA SER A 321 13.31 -12.45 -10.76
C SER A 321 12.66 -13.00 -12.05
N ALA A 322 13.24 -12.68 -13.19
CA ALA A 322 12.75 -13.17 -14.47
C ALA A 322 12.73 -14.70 -14.53
N GLU A 323 13.74 -15.35 -13.93
CA GLU A 323 13.86 -16.81 -13.86
C GLU A 323 12.74 -17.40 -13.00
N GLU A 324 12.37 -16.76 -11.90
CA GLU A 324 11.25 -17.21 -11.06
C GLU A 324 9.91 -17.07 -11.78
N LYS A 325 9.70 -15.96 -12.50
CA LYS A 325 8.46 -15.72 -13.26
C LYS A 325 8.39 -16.57 -14.55
N ALA A 326 9.49 -17.10 -15.04
CA ALA A 326 9.53 -18.01 -16.20
C ALA A 326 9.14 -19.46 -15.88
N LYS A 327 8.97 -19.81 -14.61
CA LYS A 327 8.55 -21.15 -14.19
C LYS A 327 7.08 -21.45 -14.58
N PRO A 328 6.65 -22.74 -14.55
CA PRO A 328 5.25 -23.10 -14.72
C PRO A 328 4.34 -22.32 -13.74
N ILE A 329 3.08 -22.11 -14.11
CA ILE A 329 2.11 -21.34 -13.31
C ILE A 329 1.96 -21.85 -11.88
N THR A 330 2.13 -23.16 -11.66
CA THR A 330 2.05 -23.82 -10.34
C THR A 330 3.28 -23.60 -9.47
N GLU A 331 4.44 -23.22 -10.05
CA GLU A 331 5.72 -23.09 -9.37
C GLU A 331 6.18 -21.63 -9.27
N ALA A 332 5.77 -20.80 -10.23
CA ALA A 332 6.12 -19.38 -10.24
C ALA A 332 5.54 -18.68 -9.01
N PRO A 333 6.31 -17.82 -8.34
CA PRO A 333 5.80 -17.05 -7.22
C PRO A 333 4.76 -16.01 -7.66
N SER A 334 3.81 -15.72 -6.78
CA SER A 334 2.85 -14.64 -6.94
C SER A 334 3.52 -13.30 -6.66
N GLY A 335 3.21 -12.29 -7.45
CA GLY A 335 3.70 -10.93 -7.26
C GLY A 335 3.73 -10.13 -8.57
N ILE A 336 3.30 -8.87 -8.47
CA ILE A 336 3.29 -7.88 -9.55
C ILE A 336 4.04 -6.64 -9.06
N ILE A 337 4.82 -5.98 -9.92
CA ILE A 337 5.42 -4.67 -9.62
C ILE A 337 4.37 -3.57 -9.88
N GLY A 338 4.29 -2.57 -9.00
CA GLY A 338 3.21 -1.58 -9.06
C GLY A 338 3.65 -0.13 -8.92
N LEU A 339 4.76 0.16 -8.24
CA LEU A 339 5.12 1.53 -7.83
C LEU A 339 5.20 2.53 -9.00
N GLU A 340 5.88 2.20 -10.09
CA GLU A 340 6.04 3.13 -11.22
C GLU A 340 4.73 3.36 -12.00
N THR A 341 3.74 2.48 -11.87
CA THR A 341 2.51 2.50 -12.69
C THR A 341 1.24 2.85 -11.93
N ALA A 342 1.26 2.85 -10.59
CA ALA A 342 0.09 3.03 -9.75
C ALA A 342 -0.71 4.30 -10.08
N LEU A 343 -0.04 5.46 -10.09
CA LEU A 343 -0.70 6.73 -10.39
C LEU A 343 -1.31 6.75 -11.81
N SER A 344 -0.56 6.27 -12.80
CA SER A 344 -1.04 6.25 -14.19
C SER A 344 -2.23 5.30 -14.38
N LEU A 345 -2.24 4.16 -13.69
CA LEU A 345 -3.37 3.23 -13.67
C LEU A 345 -4.59 3.84 -12.97
N GLY A 346 -4.39 4.53 -11.83
CA GLY A 346 -5.44 5.29 -11.14
C GLY A 346 -6.04 6.36 -12.04
N ILE A 347 -5.21 7.18 -12.68
CA ILE A 347 -5.69 8.20 -13.63
C ILE A 347 -6.48 7.55 -14.80
N THR A 348 -5.96 6.49 -15.39
CA THR A 348 -6.58 5.85 -16.55
C THR A 348 -7.89 5.14 -16.22
N ASN A 349 -7.91 4.37 -15.13
CA ASN A 349 -9.02 3.47 -14.83
C ASN A 349 -10.06 4.08 -13.87
N LEU A 350 -9.71 5.11 -13.13
CA LEU A 350 -10.61 5.72 -12.16
C LEU A 350 -10.98 7.16 -12.54
N VAL A 351 -10.00 7.99 -12.95
CA VAL A 351 -10.29 9.39 -13.27
C VAL A 351 -10.82 9.58 -14.68
N HIS A 352 -10.17 9.01 -15.71
CA HIS A 352 -10.62 9.15 -17.09
C HIS A 352 -11.95 8.44 -17.37
N THR A 353 -12.28 7.45 -16.57
CA THR A 353 -13.57 6.76 -16.63
C THR A 353 -14.69 7.50 -15.87
N GLY A 354 -14.33 8.52 -15.08
CA GLY A 354 -15.28 9.32 -14.30
C GLY A 354 -15.70 8.67 -12.98
N GLU A 355 -14.96 7.64 -12.53
CA GLU A 355 -15.24 6.97 -11.26
C GLU A 355 -14.80 7.80 -10.06
N LEU A 356 -13.64 8.47 -10.18
CA LEU A 356 -13.09 9.41 -9.19
C LEU A 356 -12.66 10.72 -9.86
N THR A 357 -12.64 11.79 -9.10
CA THR A 357 -11.89 13.00 -9.47
C THR A 357 -10.40 12.83 -9.17
N VAL A 358 -9.56 13.71 -9.71
CA VAL A 358 -8.12 13.70 -9.36
C VAL A 358 -7.90 13.93 -7.87
N SER A 359 -8.72 14.78 -7.23
CA SER A 359 -8.62 15.06 -5.79
C SER A 359 -9.01 13.89 -4.92
N GLU A 360 -9.95 13.05 -5.37
CA GLU A 360 -10.33 11.81 -4.65
C GLU A 360 -9.31 10.69 -4.84
N LEU A 361 -8.60 10.67 -5.99
CA LEU A 361 -7.54 9.70 -6.23
C LEU A 361 -6.29 9.99 -5.40
N LEU A 362 -5.93 11.29 -5.18
CA LEU A 362 -4.76 11.75 -4.44
C LEU A 362 -4.99 11.73 -2.92
#